data_a4c3a33daa4379e78c21701b4f87a91f
#
_entry.id   a4c3a33daa4379e78c21701b4f87a91f
#
_cell.length_a   1.000
_cell.length_b   1.000
_cell.length_c   1.000
_cell.angle_alpha   90.00
_cell.angle_beta   90.00
_cell.angle_gamma   90.00
#
_symmetry.space_group_name_H-M   'P 1'
#
loop_
_entity.id
_entity.type
_entity.pdbx_description
1 polymer ?
#
loop_
_entity_poly.entity_id
_entity_poly.type
_entity_poly.pdbx_seq_one_letter_code
_entity_poly.pdbx_strand_id
1 'polypeptide(L)'
;THNKWALVKDGQVDSFVTAFTGELYSLLEQQSMLITQPMAENFSDKFFMQGVELAKTLQPGQLLNALFGTRSRQIAAELTAEDAASYLSGLLVASDIIGSMALLNPGAQITQVVIIGNQMLSYAYQLALSSLGIAAKICDPAQIAVAGYQAVYQSLDRDRDQ
;
A
#
# COMPACT_ATOMS: atom_id res chain seq x y z
N THR A 1 2.90 -8.08 -6.67
CA THR A 1 3.96 -7.06 -6.56
C THR A 1 4.34 -6.84 -5.11
N HIS A 2 5.61 -6.44 -4.88
CA HIS A 2 6.13 -6.14 -3.56
C HIS A 2 6.29 -4.63 -3.40
N ASN A 3 5.84 -4.08 -2.29
CA ASN A 3 6.03 -2.68 -1.96
C ASN A 3 7.37 -2.48 -1.26
N LYS A 4 8.06 -1.40 -1.60
CA LYS A 4 9.27 -0.95 -0.95
C LYS A 4 8.97 0.35 -0.22
N TRP A 5 9.07 0.32 1.08
CA TRP A 5 8.98 1.50 1.92
C TRP A 5 10.39 1.95 2.26
N ALA A 6 10.76 3.14 1.86
CA ALA A 6 12.09 3.69 2.12
C ALA A 6 11.98 4.99 2.91
N LEU A 7 12.73 5.08 4.00
CA LEU A 7 12.91 6.32 4.74
C LEU A 7 14.10 7.06 4.15
N VAL A 8 13.86 8.28 3.67
CA VAL A 8 14.91 9.13 3.09
C VAL A 8 15.19 10.29 4.03
N LYS A 9 16.45 10.48 4.40
CA LYS A 9 16.96 11.60 5.18
C LYS A 9 18.14 12.23 4.46
N ASP A 10 18.16 13.54 4.35
CA ASP A 10 19.26 14.29 3.74
C ASP A 10 19.66 13.77 2.34
N GLY A 11 18.64 13.35 1.54
CA GLY A 11 18.84 12.83 0.19
C GLY A 11 19.39 11.40 0.12
N GLN A 12 19.50 10.70 1.23
CA GLN A 12 19.97 9.31 1.29
C GLN A 12 18.90 8.38 1.84
N VAL A 13 18.91 7.12 1.42
CA VAL A 13 18.08 6.08 1.99
C VAL A 13 18.66 5.67 3.34
N ASP A 14 17.96 6.04 4.41
CA ASP A 14 18.34 5.73 5.79
C ASP A 14 18.02 4.28 6.15
N SER A 15 16.79 3.86 5.81
CA SER A 15 16.31 2.50 6.05
C SER A 15 15.20 2.14 5.07
N PHE A 16 14.94 0.84 4.92
CA PHE A 16 13.81 0.38 4.11
C PHE A 16 13.24 -0.94 4.61
N VAL A 17 11.97 -1.19 4.29
CA VAL A 17 11.29 -2.47 4.51
C VAL A 17 10.56 -2.88 3.24
N THR A 18 10.31 -4.17 3.11
CA THR A 18 9.54 -4.72 2.00
C THR A 18 8.29 -5.39 2.53
N ALA A 19 7.15 -5.05 1.92
CA ALA A 19 5.88 -5.73 2.13
C ALA A 19 5.42 -6.42 0.85
N PHE A 20 4.84 -7.61 0.97
CA PHE A 20 4.34 -8.38 -0.19
C PHE A 20 2.84 -8.22 -0.40
N THR A 21 2.32 -7.06 -0.03
CA THR A 21 0.89 -6.72 0.02
C THR A 21 0.15 -7.01 -1.28
N GLY A 22 0.72 -6.62 -2.42
CA GLY A 22 0.09 -6.87 -3.71
C GLY A 22 0.08 -8.34 -4.11
N GLU A 23 1.11 -9.11 -3.77
CA GLU A 23 1.15 -10.56 -3.98
C GLU A 23 0.14 -11.26 -3.06
N LEU A 24 0.10 -10.89 -1.78
CA LEU A 24 -0.86 -11.42 -0.83
C LEU A 24 -2.29 -11.14 -1.28
N TYR A 25 -2.59 -9.92 -1.74
CA TYR A 25 -3.90 -9.59 -2.29
C TYR A 25 -4.27 -10.52 -3.45
N SER A 26 -3.38 -10.69 -4.44
CA SER A 26 -3.62 -11.55 -5.59
C SER A 26 -3.84 -13.01 -5.21
N LEU A 27 -3.08 -13.54 -4.26
CA LEU A 27 -3.26 -14.91 -3.75
C LEU A 27 -4.60 -15.07 -3.04
N LEU A 28 -4.99 -14.11 -2.19
CA LEU A 28 -6.26 -14.15 -1.47
C LEU A 28 -7.45 -13.97 -2.41
N GLU A 29 -7.34 -13.14 -3.43
CA GLU A 29 -8.38 -12.94 -4.43
C GLU A 29 -8.59 -14.19 -5.30
N GLN A 30 -7.50 -14.82 -5.77
CA GLN A 30 -7.58 -15.86 -6.80
C GLN A 30 -7.61 -17.28 -6.22
N GLN A 31 -7.05 -17.51 -5.04
CA GLN A 31 -6.80 -18.84 -4.51
C GLN A 31 -7.37 -19.08 -3.11
N SER A 32 -8.10 -18.10 -2.55
CA SER A 32 -8.72 -18.27 -1.23
C SER A 32 -10.25 -18.23 -1.32
N MET A 33 -10.88 -18.66 -0.21
CA MET A 33 -12.33 -18.54 -0.05
C MET A 33 -12.79 -17.13 0.39
N LEU A 34 -11.86 -16.20 0.59
CA LEU A 34 -12.19 -14.86 1.08
C LEU A 34 -12.94 -14.04 0.04
N ILE A 35 -12.62 -14.24 -1.22
CA ILE A 35 -13.24 -13.56 -2.37
C ILE A 35 -13.88 -14.62 -3.25
N THR A 36 -15.18 -14.48 -3.53
CA THR A 36 -15.91 -15.43 -4.38
C THR A 36 -15.94 -15.04 -5.85
N GLN A 37 -15.67 -13.76 -6.14
CA GLN A 37 -15.51 -13.23 -7.48
C GLN A 37 -14.36 -12.21 -7.46
N PRO A 38 -13.44 -12.25 -8.43
CA PRO A 38 -12.37 -11.27 -8.52
C PRO A 38 -12.96 -9.86 -8.64
N MET A 39 -12.15 -8.87 -8.31
CA MET A 39 -12.56 -7.46 -8.40
C MET A 39 -13.03 -7.19 -9.84
N ALA A 40 -14.31 -6.83 -9.96
CA ALA A 40 -14.84 -6.27 -11.20
C ALA A 40 -14.06 -4.99 -11.56
N GLU A 41 -14.21 -4.48 -12.79
CA GLU A 41 -13.53 -3.26 -13.24
C GLU A 41 -13.77 -2.03 -12.34
N ASN A 42 -14.69 -2.12 -11.39
CA ASN A 42 -15.10 -1.04 -10.51
C ASN A 42 -14.54 -1.19 -9.09
N PHE A 43 -13.45 -0.47 -8.83
CA PHE A 43 -12.97 -0.23 -7.47
C PHE A 43 -13.98 0.63 -6.69
N SER A 44 -14.39 0.17 -5.50
CA SER A 44 -15.36 0.87 -4.64
C SER A 44 -14.64 1.58 -3.50
N ASP A 45 -14.51 2.90 -3.59
CA ASP A 45 -13.94 3.74 -2.53
C ASP A 45 -14.62 3.51 -1.18
N LYS A 46 -15.96 3.37 -1.20
CA LYS A 46 -16.77 3.15 0.01
C LYS A 46 -16.32 1.91 0.76
N PHE A 47 -16.22 0.78 0.09
CA PHE A 47 -15.88 -0.48 0.73
C PHE A 47 -14.38 -0.61 1.00
N PHE A 48 -13.56 -0.04 0.15
CA PHE A 48 -12.13 0.12 0.42
C PHE A 48 -11.92 0.88 1.74
N MET A 49 -12.58 2.01 1.93
CA MET A 49 -12.48 2.79 3.16
C MET A 49 -12.99 2.05 4.39
N GLN A 50 -14.01 1.19 4.27
CA GLN A 50 -14.42 0.33 5.39
C GLN A 50 -13.30 -0.64 5.81
N GLY A 51 -12.56 -1.19 4.86
CA GLY A 51 -11.38 -2.01 5.12
C GLY A 51 -10.27 -1.22 5.81
N VAL A 52 -10.00 0.00 5.33
CA VAL A 52 -9.04 0.94 5.94
C VAL A 52 -9.41 1.25 7.39
N GLU A 53 -10.67 1.62 7.66
CA GLU A 53 -11.13 1.95 9.01
C GLU A 53 -11.01 0.75 9.96
N LEU A 54 -11.32 -0.48 9.49
CA LEU A 54 -11.08 -1.67 10.30
C LEU A 54 -9.59 -1.82 10.64
N ALA A 55 -8.69 -1.69 9.64
CA ALA A 55 -7.25 -1.84 9.86
C ALA A 55 -6.71 -0.89 10.92
N LYS A 56 -7.24 0.33 11.02
CA LYS A 56 -6.86 1.32 12.04
C LYS A 56 -7.17 0.90 13.47
N THR A 57 -8.11 -0.02 13.66
CA THR A 57 -8.55 -0.50 14.98
C THR A 57 -7.88 -1.81 15.41
N LEU A 58 -7.18 -2.48 14.49
CA LEU A 58 -6.58 -3.79 14.77
C LEU A 58 -5.43 -3.69 15.78
N GLN A 59 -5.44 -4.62 16.71
CA GLN A 59 -4.30 -4.86 17.59
C GLN A 59 -3.31 -5.85 16.95
N PRO A 60 -2.04 -5.88 17.37
CA PRO A 60 -1.07 -6.84 16.88
C PRO A 60 -1.61 -8.28 16.91
N GLY A 61 -1.46 -9.00 15.79
CA GLY A 61 -1.92 -10.39 15.64
C GLY A 61 -3.38 -10.56 15.18
N GLN A 62 -4.19 -9.51 15.10
CA GLN A 62 -5.60 -9.61 14.70
C GLN A 62 -5.84 -9.62 13.18
N LEU A 63 -4.83 -9.37 12.37
CA LEU A 63 -5.00 -9.27 10.91
C LEU A 63 -5.61 -10.54 10.29
N LEU A 64 -5.16 -11.73 10.70
CA LEU A 64 -5.68 -12.98 10.16
C LEU A 64 -7.18 -13.16 10.43
N ASN A 65 -7.65 -12.78 11.61
CA ASN A 65 -9.06 -12.81 11.94
C ASN A 65 -9.85 -11.78 11.13
N ALA A 66 -9.30 -10.56 10.99
CA ALA A 66 -9.90 -9.50 10.20
C ALA A 66 -10.03 -9.88 8.71
N LEU A 67 -9.02 -10.55 8.14
CA LEU A 67 -9.06 -11.06 6.77
C LEU A 67 -10.25 -12.03 6.57
N PHE A 68 -10.48 -12.96 7.50
CA PHE A 68 -11.62 -13.87 7.43
C PHE A 68 -12.95 -13.14 7.57
N GLY A 69 -12.97 -11.99 8.22
CA GLY A 69 -14.12 -11.07 8.28
C GLY A 69 -14.67 -10.69 6.91
N THR A 70 -13.80 -10.62 5.87
CA THR A 70 -14.23 -10.40 4.48
C THR A 70 -15.21 -11.46 4.01
N ARG A 71 -14.93 -12.73 4.32
CA ARG A 71 -15.83 -13.86 3.98
C ARG A 71 -17.09 -13.86 4.81
N SER A 72 -16.97 -13.64 6.11
CA SER A 72 -18.10 -13.64 7.04
C SER A 72 -19.13 -12.59 6.65
N ARG A 73 -18.69 -11.40 6.24
CA ARG A 73 -19.58 -10.30 5.81
C ARG A 73 -20.28 -10.60 4.48
N GLN A 74 -19.64 -11.34 3.56
CA GLN A 74 -20.31 -11.82 2.35
C GLN A 74 -21.42 -12.85 2.69
N ILE A 75 -21.15 -13.76 3.61
CA ILE A 75 -22.15 -14.74 4.07
C ILE A 75 -23.34 -14.05 4.74
N ALA A 76 -23.07 -12.99 5.52
CA ALA A 76 -24.10 -12.15 6.16
C ALA A 76 -24.82 -11.19 5.20
N ALA A 77 -24.49 -11.21 3.92
CA ALA A 77 -25.01 -10.27 2.90
C ALA A 77 -24.74 -8.79 3.20
N GLU A 78 -23.69 -8.48 3.98
CA GLU A 78 -23.22 -7.12 4.25
C GLU A 78 -22.28 -6.60 3.15
N LEU A 79 -21.61 -7.49 2.43
CA LEU A 79 -20.78 -7.22 1.27
C LEU A 79 -21.24 -8.07 0.10
N THR A 80 -21.33 -7.46 -1.08
CA THR A 80 -21.39 -8.23 -2.33
C THR A 80 -20.04 -8.87 -2.63
N ALA A 81 -20.00 -9.80 -3.57
CA ALA A 81 -18.73 -10.40 -3.99
C ALA A 81 -17.77 -9.36 -4.61
N GLU A 82 -18.31 -8.40 -5.36
CA GLU A 82 -17.56 -7.30 -5.99
C GLU A 82 -17.00 -6.32 -4.93
N ASP A 83 -17.80 -5.97 -3.94
CA ASP A 83 -17.43 -5.05 -2.87
C ASP A 83 -16.37 -5.65 -1.93
N ALA A 84 -16.40 -6.98 -1.75
CA ALA A 84 -15.48 -7.70 -0.90
C ALA A 84 -14.01 -7.56 -1.33
N ALA A 85 -13.75 -7.50 -2.63
CA ALA A 85 -12.41 -7.30 -3.17
C ALA A 85 -11.85 -5.90 -2.82
N SER A 86 -12.68 -4.86 -2.94
CA SER A 86 -12.31 -3.50 -2.52
C SER A 86 -12.09 -3.40 -1.01
N TYR A 87 -12.95 -4.04 -0.21
CA TYR A 87 -12.83 -4.11 1.24
C TYR A 87 -11.52 -4.80 1.67
N LEU A 88 -11.21 -5.96 1.08
CA LEU A 88 -9.97 -6.69 1.33
C LEU A 88 -8.73 -5.84 0.96
N SER A 89 -8.78 -5.16 -0.18
CA SER A 89 -7.72 -4.25 -0.61
C SER A 89 -7.48 -3.13 0.42
N GLY A 90 -8.53 -2.50 0.92
CA GLY A 90 -8.43 -1.46 1.94
C GLY A 90 -7.81 -1.96 3.25
N LEU A 91 -8.24 -3.14 3.70
CA LEU A 91 -7.70 -3.78 4.90
C LEU A 91 -6.20 -4.08 4.78
N LEU A 92 -5.76 -4.63 3.64
CA LEU A 92 -4.36 -4.96 3.39
C LEU A 92 -3.49 -3.72 3.20
N VAL A 93 -3.94 -2.75 2.40
CA VAL A 93 -3.20 -1.50 2.14
C VAL A 93 -2.99 -0.71 3.44
N ALA A 94 -4.02 -0.54 4.25
CA ALA A 94 -3.87 0.18 5.51
C ALA A 94 -3.00 -0.58 6.52
N SER A 95 -3.11 -1.92 6.59
CA SER A 95 -2.24 -2.75 7.43
C SER A 95 -0.78 -2.65 7.02
N ASP A 96 -0.49 -2.61 5.70
CA ASP A 96 0.85 -2.38 5.17
C ASP A 96 1.39 -1.01 5.58
N ILE A 97 0.62 0.06 5.38
CA ILE A 97 1.02 1.42 5.77
C ILE A 97 1.36 1.48 7.25
N ILE A 98 0.44 1.04 8.11
CA ILE A 98 0.59 1.10 9.57
C ILE A 98 1.80 0.28 10.02
N GLY A 99 1.93 -0.96 9.52
CA GLY A 99 3.03 -1.86 9.88
C GLY A 99 4.39 -1.36 9.40
N SER A 100 4.47 -0.89 8.15
CA SER A 100 5.72 -0.40 7.57
C SER A 100 6.20 0.89 8.24
N MET A 101 5.28 1.81 8.56
CA MET A 101 5.63 3.03 9.29
C MET A 101 6.11 2.76 10.71
N ALA A 102 5.49 1.82 11.41
CA ALA A 102 5.93 1.42 12.74
C ALA A 102 7.33 0.80 12.75
N LEU A 103 7.72 0.10 11.68
CA LEU A 103 9.04 -0.49 11.53
C LEU A 103 10.11 0.53 11.13
N LEU A 104 9.80 1.44 10.21
CA LEU A 104 10.78 2.38 9.66
C LEU A 104 11.08 3.55 10.60
N ASN A 105 10.11 4.02 11.33
CA ASN A 105 10.25 5.24 12.15
C ASN A 105 9.47 5.14 13.47
N PRO A 106 9.88 4.25 14.38
CA PRO A 106 9.16 4.05 15.64
C PRO A 106 9.06 5.35 16.45
N GLY A 107 7.82 5.80 16.69
CA GLY A 107 7.55 6.97 17.54
C GLY A 107 7.72 8.34 16.88
N ALA A 108 8.12 8.41 15.60
CA ALA A 108 8.15 9.68 14.88
C ALA A 108 6.94 9.85 13.94
N GLN A 109 6.48 11.07 13.77
CA GLN A 109 5.36 11.38 12.92
C GLN A 109 5.83 11.55 11.47
N ILE A 110 5.34 10.66 10.58
CA ILE A 110 5.50 10.82 9.13
C ILE A 110 4.34 11.68 8.63
N THR A 111 4.66 12.82 8.05
CA THR A 111 3.64 13.78 7.56
C THR A 111 3.45 13.73 6.06
N GLN A 112 4.42 13.17 5.33
CA GLN A 112 4.38 13.12 3.87
C GLN A 112 5.00 11.82 3.34
N VAL A 113 4.38 11.26 2.29
CA VAL A 113 4.85 10.09 1.55
C VAL A 113 4.88 10.40 0.06
N VAL A 114 5.92 9.96 -0.62
CA VAL A 114 5.99 9.95 -2.09
C VAL A 114 5.66 8.54 -2.59
N ILE A 115 4.68 8.43 -3.47
CA ILE A 115 4.23 7.16 -4.05
C ILE A 115 4.74 7.08 -5.48
N ILE A 116 5.44 5.98 -5.81
CA ILE A 116 5.91 5.65 -7.15
C ILE A 116 5.34 4.28 -7.50
N GLY A 117 4.34 4.22 -8.38
CA GLY A 117 3.64 2.99 -8.71
C GLY A 117 2.64 3.16 -9.86
N ASN A 118 1.92 2.07 -10.20
CA ASN A 118 0.83 2.18 -11.17
C ASN A 118 -0.32 3.03 -10.61
N GLN A 119 -1.15 3.53 -11.51
CA GLN A 119 -2.19 4.51 -11.19
C GLN A 119 -3.20 3.99 -10.14
N MET A 120 -3.73 2.78 -10.31
CA MET A 120 -4.73 2.21 -9.42
C MET A 120 -4.18 2.00 -8.00
N LEU A 121 -3.00 1.39 -7.91
CA LEU A 121 -2.36 1.13 -6.61
C LEU A 121 -1.97 2.43 -5.91
N SER A 122 -1.43 3.40 -6.67
CA SER A 122 -1.09 4.73 -6.14
C SER A 122 -2.32 5.46 -5.60
N TYR A 123 -3.46 5.37 -6.28
CA TYR A 123 -4.72 5.91 -5.81
C TYR A 123 -5.18 5.26 -4.49
N ALA A 124 -5.15 3.92 -4.41
CA ALA A 124 -5.52 3.18 -3.20
C ALA A 124 -4.65 3.58 -1.99
N TYR A 125 -3.32 3.68 -2.18
CA TYR A 125 -2.41 4.13 -1.12
C TYR A 125 -2.64 5.60 -0.74
N GLN A 126 -2.87 6.49 -1.72
CA GLN A 126 -3.17 7.89 -1.46
C GLN A 126 -4.45 8.05 -0.62
N LEU A 127 -5.51 7.30 -0.95
CA LEU A 127 -6.77 7.30 -0.23
C LEU A 127 -6.59 6.83 1.23
N ALA A 128 -5.89 5.73 1.44
CA ALA A 128 -5.60 5.20 2.77
C ALA A 128 -4.70 6.14 3.59
N LEU A 129 -3.62 6.70 3.01
CA LEU A 129 -2.74 7.66 3.67
C LEU A 129 -3.49 8.92 4.09
N SER A 130 -4.37 9.44 3.23
CA SER A 130 -5.22 10.59 3.54
C SER A 130 -6.09 10.35 4.78
N SER A 131 -6.67 9.15 4.89
CA SER A 131 -7.48 8.76 6.07
C SER A 131 -6.65 8.63 7.36
N LEU A 132 -5.34 8.45 7.23
CA LEU A 132 -4.38 8.46 8.35
C LEU A 132 -3.80 9.85 8.65
N GLY A 133 -4.26 10.89 7.95
CA GLY A 133 -3.75 12.26 8.10
C GLY A 133 -2.37 12.50 7.48
N ILE A 134 -1.94 11.64 6.54
CA ILE A 134 -0.62 11.68 5.92
C ILE A 134 -0.77 12.19 4.48
N ALA A 135 -0.05 13.26 4.14
CA ALA A 135 -0.04 13.78 2.78
C ALA A 135 0.69 12.82 1.84
N ALA A 136 0.12 12.58 0.64
CA ALA A 136 0.71 11.71 -0.35
C ALA A 136 0.91 12.45 -1.68
N LYS A 137 2.13 12.37 -2.24
CA LYS A 137 2.46 12.86 -3.58
C LYS A 137 2.69 11.66 -4.51
N ILE A 138 1.88 11.55 -5.56
CA ILE A 138 2.08 10.53 -6.59
C ILE A 138 3.07 11.05 -7.63
N CYS A 139 4.07 10.24 -7.97
CA CYS A 139 5.04 10.50 -9.01
C CYS A 139 4.95 9.46 -10.12
N ASP A 140 5.14 9.90 -11.36
CA ASP A 140 5.18 9.01 -12.52
C ASP A 140 6.44 8.13 -12.47
N PRO A 141 6.31 6.79 -12.45
CA PRO A 141 7.45 5.87 -12.42
C PRO A 141 8.44 6.08 -13.57
N ALA A 142 7.95 6.40 -14.78
CA ALA A 142 8.81 6.60 -15.94
C ALA A 142 9.67 7.85 -15.78
N GLN A 143 9.10 8.96 -15.31
CA GLN A 143 9.84 10.18 -15.06
C GLN A 143 10.89 10.01 -13.95
N ILE A 144 10.53 9.30 -12.87
CA ILE A 144 11.46 9.00 -11.76
C ILE A 144 12.61 8.11 -12.24
N ALA A 145 12.34 7.09 -13.06
CA ALA A 145 13.38 6.22 -13.62
C ALA A 145 14.36 7.00 -14.48
N VAL A 146 13.86 7.87 -15.39
CA VAL A 146 14.71 8.71 -16.24
C VAL A 146 15.57 9.65 -15.38
N ALA A 147 15.00 10.33 -14.40
CA ALA A 147 15.75 11.21 -13.50
C ALA A 147 16.82 10.44 -12.70
N GLY A 148 16.50 9.22 -12.24
CA GLY A 148 17.46 8.35 -11.55
C GLY A 148 18.64 7.96 -12.44
N TYR A 149 18.39 7.53 -13.69
CA TYR A 149 19.46 7.19 -14.63
C TYR A 149 20.33 8.42 -14.97
N GLN A 150 19.73 9.59 -15.14
CA GLN A 150 20.49 10.83 -15.38
C GLN A 150 21.40 11.18 -14.19
N ALA A 151 20.91 11.05 -12.96
CA ALA A 151 21.68 11.31 -11.76
C ALA A 151 22.89 10.35 -11.64
N VAL A 152 22.68 9.06 -11.91
CA VAL A 152 23.78 8.05 -11.91
C VAL A 152 24.79 8.37 -13.00
N TYR A 153 24.36 8.69 -14.22
CA TYR A 153 25.27 9.04 -15.31
C TYR A 153 26.13 10.26 -14.96
N GLN A 154 25.53 11.31 -14.43
CA GLN A 154 26.26 12.53 -14.03
C GLN A 154 27.25 12.28 -12.88
N SER A 155 26.99 11.33 -11.97
CA SER A 155 27.95 10.99 -10.92
C SER A 155 29.16 10.26 -11.46
N LEU A 156 28.97 9.35 -12.43
CA LEU A 156 30.07 8.62 -13.08
C LEU A 156 31.00 9.53 -13.91
N ASP A 157 30.45 10.57 -14.54
CA ASP A 157 31.29 11.54 -15.27
C ASP A 157 32.15 12.38 -14.33
N ARG A 158 31.64 12.78 -13.17
CA ARG A 158 32.43 13.52 -12.16
C ARG A 158 33.61 12.74 -11.59
N ASP A 159 33.43 11.42 -11.41
CA ASP A 159 34.50 10.55 -10.90
C ASP A 159 35.59 10.25 -11.94
N ARG A 160 35.35 10.51 -13.24
CA ARG A 160 36.34 10.36 -14.31
C ARG A 160 37.26 11.58 -14.49
N ASP A 161 36.82 12.73 -14.00
CA ASP A 161 37.54 13.99 -14.10
C ASP A 161 38.42 14.29 -12.85
N GLN A 162 38.48 13.35 -11.90
CA GLN A 162 39.36 13.37 -10.73
C GLN A 162 40.48 12.33 -10.87
#